data_eb421ce5c15539bdeef72f6135b76602
#
_entry.id   eb421ce5c15539bdeef72f6135b76602
#
_cell.length_a   1.000
_cell.length_b   1.000
_cell.length_c   1.000
_cell.angle_alpha   90.00
_cell.angle_beta   90.00
_cell.angle_gamma   90.00
#
_symmetry.space_group_name_H-M   'P 1'
#
loop_
_entity.id
_entity.type
_entity.pdbx_description
1 polymer ?
#
loop_
_entity_poly.entity_id
_entity_poly.type
_entity_poly.pdbx_seq_one_letter_code
_entity_poly.pdbx_strand_id
1 'polypeptide(L)'
;MAAVPTLLLVSLLCGLFAYRCDGACAEVDSDTEAVAGRGFKLGCISCKRRSEVEGSATIEWHFKPDGESDFLHIYSYNENGPTIENEVFMDRIDWNGSKRSNDIQDASIYLFNVTFNDSGTYRCIIDRILTYDNYEHNDIINKLVHLTVVAKATRTTASIVSEVMMYVSIIGLQVWLLIEMIYCYRKIAAAGEEALREAANAEYLAIASESKDNCAGVQVGE
;
A
#
# COMPACT_ATOMS: atom_id res chain seq x y z
N MET A 1 -17.41 -7.00 29.05
CA MET A 1 -17.71 -5.56 28.79
C MET A 1 -16.47 -4.71 28.45
N ALA A 2 -15.27 -5.30 28.32
CA ALA A 2 -14.03 -4.56 27.97
C ALA A 2 -13.77 -4.46 26.44
N ALA A 3 -14.49 -5.19 25.59
CA ALA A 3 -14.24 -5.23 24.16
C ALA A 3 -14.75 -3.97 23.38
N VAL A 4 -15.73 -3.27 23.92
CA VAL A 4 -16.30 -2.08 23.25
C VAL A 4 -15.34 -0.88 23.27
N PRO A 5 -14.64 -0.55 24.38
CA PRO A 5 -13.71 0.57 24.38
C PRO A 5 -12.46 0.32 23.54
N THR A 6 -12.00 -0.92 23.43
CA THR A 6 -10.85 -1.28 22.58
C THR A 6 -11.18 -1.16 21.10
N LEU A 7 -12.36 -1.58 20.66
CA LEU A 7 -12.84 -1.41 19.28
C LEU A 7 -13.00 0.07 18.92
N LEU A 8 -13.53 0.89 19.82
CA LEU A 8 -13.64 2.33 19.63
C LEU A 8 -12.26 3.01 19.55
N LEU A 9 -11.30 2.57 20.34
CA LEU A 9 -9.94 3.12 20.33
C LEU A 9 -9.19 2.76 19.06
N VAL A 10 -9.36 1.53 18.55
CA VAL A 10 -8.79 1.09 17.27
C VAL A 10 -9.43 1.83 16.09
N SER A 11 -10.76 2.02 16.10
CA SER A 11 -11.44 2.77 15.04
C SER A 11 -11.07 4.26 15.04
N LEU A 12 -10.86 4.86 16.22
CA LEU A 12 -10.38 6.24 16.36
C LEU A 12 -8.94 6.38 15.85
N LEU A 13 -8.05 5.43 16.18
CA LEU A 13 -6.68 5.39 15.67
C LEU A 13 -6.66 5.21 14.14
N CYS A 14 -7.42 4.29 13.59
CA CYS A 14 -7.56 4.13 12.14
C CYS A 14 -8.11 5.39 11.47
N GLY A 15 -9.07 6.09 12.09
CA GLY A 15 -9.60 7.36 11.61
C GLY A 15 -8.56 8.48 11.61
N LEU A 16 -7.68 8.55 12.59
CA LEU A 16 -6.60 9.54 12.66
C LEU A 16 -5.51 9.31 11.60
N PHE A 17 -5.27 8.06 11.20
CA PHE A 17 -4.34 7.74 10.12
C PHE A 17 -4.96 7.90 8.71
N ALA A 18 -6.28 7.81 8.58
CA ALA A 18 -6.98 7.95 7.29
C ALA A 18 -7.11 9.42 6.81
N TYR A 19 -6.80 10.42 7.61
CA TYR A 19 -7.01 11.84 7.29
C TYR A 19 -5.99 12.45 6.32
N ARG A 20 -5.02 11.69 5.80
CA ARG A 20 -4.06 12.17 4.81
C ARG A 20 -3.98 11.26 3.59
N CYS A 21 -5.11 11.04 2.97
CA CYS A 21 -5.11 10.62 1.58
C CYS A 21 -5.31 11.88 0.72
N ASP A 22 -4.30 12.74 0.67
CA ASP A 22 -4.11 13.58 -0.50
C ASP A 22 -3.92 12.60 -1.65
N GLY A 23 -4.83 12.64 -2.63
CA GLY A 23 -4.71 11.84 -3.84
C GLY A 23 -3.54 12.33 -4.67
N ALA A 24 -2.35 12.26 -4.09
CA ALA A 24 -1.11 12.55 -4.74
C ALA A 24 -0.81 11.43 -5.72
N CYS A 25 -0.44 11.78 -6.92
CA CYS A 25 0.33 10.92 -7.78
C CYS A 25 1.45 10.28 -6.98
N ALA A 26 1.59 8.98 -7.07
CA ALA A 26 2.72 8.29 -6.50
C ALA A 26 4.01 8.85 -7.11
N GLU A 27 4.72 9.63 -6.34
CA GLU A 27 6.04 10.09 -6.68
C GLU A 27 7.00 8.91 -6.49
N VAL A 28 7.79 8.61 -7.51
CA VAL A 28 8.80 7.55 -7.41
C VAL A 28 9.98 8.11 -6.61
N ASP A 29 10.51 7.32 -5.68
CA ASP A 29 11.68 7.69 -4.88
C ASP A 29 12.84 8.15 -5.77
N SER A 30 13.55 9.19 -5.33
CA SER A 30 14.66 9.80 -6.08
C SER A 30 15.91 8.93 -6.14
N ASP A 31 16.03 7.93 -5.25
CA ASP A 31 17.17 7.01 -5.18
C ASP A 31 16.72 5.61 -5.60
N THR A 32 17.23 5.13 -6.74
CA THR A 32 16.82 3.85 -7.31
C THR A 32 18.03 2.98 -7.65
N GLU A 33 17.87 1.65 -7.50
CA GLU A 33 18.87 0.66 -7.86
C GLU A 33 18.43 -0.14 -9.10
N ALA A 34 19.28 -0.17 -10.12
CA ALA A 34 19.12 -1.03 -11.28
C ALA A 34 20.13 -2.18 -11.26
N VAL A 35 19.76 -3.32 -11.84
CA VAL A 35 20.65 -4.47 -11.98
C VAL A 35 21.29 -4.45 -13.35
N ALA A 36 22.62 -4.52 -13.39
CA ALA A 36 23.38 -4.58 -14.63
C ALA A 36 22.90 -5.71 -15.56
N GLY A 37 22.81 -5.42 -16.85
CA GLY A 37 22.33 -6.35 -17.89
C GLY A 37 20.80 -6.51 -17.93
N ARG A 38 20.04 -5.81 -17.09
CA ARG A 38 18.58 -5.78 -17.15
C ARG A 38 18.06 -4.46 -17.69
N GLY A 39 16.77 -4.42 -17.99
CA GLY A 39 16.09 -3.16 -18.27
C GLY A 39 15.59 -2.51 -17.00
N PHE A 40 15.48 -1.18 -17.01
CA PHE A 40 15.04 -0.39 -15.88
C PHE A 40 14.11 0.74 -16.31
N LYS A 41 13.01 0.94 -15.56
CA LYS A 41 12.10 2.07 -15.78
C LYS A 41 12.56 3.27 -14.94
N LEU A 42 12.88 4.38 -15.60
CA LEU A 42 13.09 5.67 -14.97
C LEU A 42 11.75 6.39 -14.86
N GLY A 43 11.26 6.55 -13.64
CA GLY A 43 9.97 7.18 -13.37
C GLY A 43 10.04 8.69 -13.39
N CYS A 44 9.10 9.33 -14.07
CA CYS A 44 8.88 10.77 -14.00
C CYS A 44 7.40 11.05 -14.17
N ILE A 45 6.70 11.31 -13.06
CA ILE A 45 5.26 11.52 -13.05
C ILE A 45 4.96 12.92 -12.53
N SER A 46 4.14 13.66 -13.27
CA SER A 46 3.60 14.96 -12.88
C SER A 46 2.12 14.98 -13.07
N CYS A 47 1.37 14.86 -11.99
CA CYS A 47 -0.07 14.86 -12.04
C CYS A 47 -0.63 16.26 -12.12
N LYS A 48 -1.62 16.39 -12.98
CA LYS A 48 -2.47 17.54 -13.12
C LYS A 48 -3.56 17.52 -12.04
N ARG A 49 -3.91 18.67 -11.51
CA ARG A 49 -5.06 18.83 -10.62
C ARG A 49 -6.36 18.67 -11.41
N ARG A 50 -7.42 18.16 -10.77
CA ARG A 50 -8.72 17.95 -11.43
C ARG A 50 -9.35 19.22 -12.02
N SER A 51 -9.02 20.38 -11.48
CA SER A 51 -9.52 21.69 -11.92
C SER A 51 -8.70 22.33 -13.02
N GLU A 52 -7.60 21.70 -13.44
CA GLU A 52 -6.78 22.22 -14.52
C GLU A 52 -7.38 21.91 -15.88
N VAL A 53 -7.27 22.86 -16.79
CA VAL A 53 -7.73 22.76 -18.17
C VAL A 53 -6.86 21.81 -19.00
N GLU A 54 -7.24 21.55 -20.23
CA GLU A 54 -6.41 20.79 -21.16
C GLU A 54 -5.09 21.51 -21.43
N GLY A 55 -4.05 20.71 -21.62
CA GLY A 55 -2.72 21.22 -21.87
C GLY A 55 -1.92 20.32 -22.80
N SER A 56 -0.81 20.84 -23.28
CA SER A 56 0.22 20.08 -23.98
C SER A 56 1.50 20.06 -23.15
N ALA A 57 2.27 19.00 -23.26
CA ALA A 57 3.52 18.88 -22.54
C ALA A 57 4.64 18.37 -23.44
N THR A 58 5.80 19.02 -23.35
CA THR A 58 7.06 18.58 -23.95
C THR A 58 7.96 18.03 -22.87
N ILE A 59 8.63 16.93 -23.17
CA ILE A 59 9.45 16.21 -22.20
C ILE A 59 10.90 16.20 -22.67
N GLU A 60 11.81 16.50 -21.74
CA GLU A 60 13.25 16.36 -21.96
C GLU A 60 13.89 15.54 -20.87
N TRP A 61 14.72 14.59 -21.26
CA TRP A 61 15.54 13.82 -20.35
C TRP A 61 17.01 14.15 -20.55
N HIS A 62 17.69 14.41 -19.45
CA HIS A 62 19.11 14.67 -19.41
C HIS A 62 19.78 13.68 -18.47
N PHE A 63 20.99 13.31 -18.77
CA PHE A 63 21.83 12.41 -17.98
C PHE A 63 23.12 13.09 -17.56
N LYS A 64 23.52 12.90 -16.33
CA LYS A 64 24.80 13.33 -15.79
C LYS A 64 25.49 12.12 -15.14
N PRO A 65 26.56 11.57 -15.75
CA PRO A 65 27.36 10.51 -15.16
C PRO A 65 27.92 10.90 -13.79
N ASP A 66 28.17 9.91 -12.94
CA ASP A 66 28.84 10.16 -11.66
C ASP A 66 30.27 10.67 -11.92
N GLY A 67 30.61 11.78 -11.28
CA GLY A 67 31.91 12.45 -11.43
C GLY A 67 31.98 13.53 -12.52
N GLU A 68 30.94 13.71 -13.34
CA GLU A 68 30.85 14.80 -14.31
C GLU A 68 30.02 15.98 -13.77
N SER A 69 30.26 17.18 -14.32
CA SER A 69 29.58 18.41 -13.92
C SER A 69 28.36 18.70 -14.77
N ASP A 70 28.39 18.28 -16.04
CA ASP A 70 27.43 18.71 -17.04
C ASP A 70 26.37 17.66 -17.36
N PHE A 71 25.17 18.13 -17.67
CA PHE A 71 24.08 17.26 -18.12
C PHE A 71 24.12 17.11 -19.64
N LEU A 72 24.06 15.88 -20.10
CA LEU A 72 23.91 15.51 -21.50
C LEU A 72 22.43 15.36 -21.82
N HIS A 73 21.97 15.98 -22.90
CA HIS A 73 20.61 15.75 -23.40
C HIS A 73 20.55 14.36 -24.06
N ILE A 74 19.66 13.48 -23.61
CA ILE A 74 19.61 12.08 -24.06
C ILE A 74 18.33 11.73 -24.83
N TYR A 75 17.19 12.37 -24.47
CA TYR A 75 15.90 12.00 -25.03
C TYR A 75 14.92 13.18 -24.97
N SER A 76 14.14 13.35 -26.01
CA SER A 76 13.03 14.30 -26.02
C SER A 76 11.74 13.65 -26.54
N TYR A 77 10.61 14.12 -26.07
CA TYR A 77 9.29 13.73 -26.53
C TYR A 77 8.42 14.99 -26.70
N ASN A 78 7.98 15.22 -27.90
CA ASN A 78 7.15 16.37 -28.26
C ASN A 78 5.99 15.93 -29.18
N GLU A 79 5.26 16.87 -29.75
CA GLU A 79 4.12 16.60 -30.65
C GLU A 79 4.51 15.76 -31.88
N ASN A 80 5.78 15.84 -32.33
CA ASN A 80 6.29 15.07 -33.45
C ASN A 80 6.69 13.64 -33.07
N GLY A 81 6.64 13.32 -31.79
CA GLY A 81 7.00 12.01 -31.23
C GLY A 81 8.36 12.00 -30.53
N PRO A 82 8.86 10.80 -30.24
CA PRO A 82 10.11 10.61 -29.51
C PRO A 82 11.34 10.88 -30.40
N THR A 83 12.37 11.49 -29.80
CA THR A 83 13.68 11.70 -30.41
C THR A 83 14.78 11.31 -29.45
N ILE A 84 15.74 10.51 -29.89
CA ILE A 84 16.94 10.19 -29.10
C ILE A 84 18.04 11.15 -29.52
N GLU A 85 18.51 11.94 -28.57
CA GLU A 85 19.46 13.05 -28.85
C GLU A 85 20.92 12.63 -28.72
N ASN A 86 21.21 11.48 -28.06
CA ASN A 86 22.57 11.03 -27.82
C ASN A 86 22.78 9.62 -28.36
N GLU A 87 23.86 9.42 -29.13
CA GLU A 87 24.19 8.15 -29.76
C GLU A 87 24.45 7.01 -28.77
N VAL A 88 24.96 7.31 -27.58
CA VAL A 88 25.20 6.30 -26.51
C VAL A 88 23.90 5.62 -26.06
N PHE A 89 22.79 6.32 -26.16
CA PHE A 89 21.47 5.82 -25.76
C PHE A 89 20.61 5.36 -26.94
N MET A 90 21.16 5.39 -28.16
CA MET A 90 20.44 4.90 -29.34
C MET A 90 20.10 3.41 -29.17
N ASP A 91 18.86 3.05 -29.52
CA ASP A 91 18.29 1.70 -29.33
C ASP A 91 18.24 1.18 -27.88
N ARG A 92 18.56 2.05 -26.90
CA ARG A 92 18.59 1.68 -25.47
C ARG A 92 17.50 2.37 -24.65
N ILE A 93 16.83 3.39 -25.20
CA ILE A 93 15.72 4.09 -24.54
C ILE A 93 14.43 3.88 -25.33
N ASP A 94 13.36 3.58 -24.62
CA ASP A 94 12.01 3.55 -25.15
C ASP A 94 11.04 4.34 -24.26
N TRP A 95 9.99 4.89 -24.88
CA TRP A 95 8.95 5.62 -24.18
C TRP A 95 8.04 4.68 -23.39
N ASN A 96 7.96 4.89 -22.09
CA ASN A 96 7.11 4.11 -21.18
C ASN A 96 6.11 5.00 -20.41
N GLY A 97 5.84 6.18 -20.92
CA GLY A 97 4.93 7.16 -20.33
C GLY A 97 3.53 7.13 -20.92
N SER A 98 2.82 8.24 -20.74
CA SER A 98 1.46 8.44 -21.27
C SER A 98 1.43 8.25 -22.78
N LYS A 99 0.41 7.52 -23.27
CA LYS A 99 0.23 7.26 -24.71
C LYS A 99 -1.05 7.92 -25.19
N ARG A 100 -1.02 8.46 -26.41
CA ARG A 100 -2.18 9.06 -27.08
C ARG A 100 -2.80 10.25 -26.35
N SER A 101 -2.00 11.03 -25.65
CA SER A 101 -2.43 12.25 -24.98
C SER A 101 -1.39 13.33 -25.19
N ASN A 102 -1.80 14.54 -25.50
CA ASN A 102 -0.91 15.70 -25.55
C ASN A 102 -0.59 16.20 -24.14
N ASP A 103 -1.50 15.97 -23.19
CA ASP A 103 -1.29 16.26 -21.77
C ASP A 103 -0.60 15.07 -21.08
N ILE A 104 0.70 15.05 -21.22
CA ILE A 104 1.55 13.96 -20.69
C ILE A 104 1.72 14.13 -19.19
N GLN A 105 1.21 13.17 -18.41
CA GLN A 105 1.35 13.12 -16.96
C GLN A 105 2.43 12.13 -16.50
N ASP A 106 2.56 11.01 -17.21
CA ASP A 106 3.66 10.05 -17.01
C ASP A 106 4.67 10.24 -18.16
N ALA A 107 5.82 10.79 -17.82
CA ALA A 107 6.96 11.03 -18.71
C ALA A 107 8.06 9.98 -18.53
N SER A 108 7.74 8.81 -17.99
CA SER A 108 8.71 7.76 -17.73
C SER A 108 9.29 7.17 -19.01
N ILE A 109 10.57 6.82 -18.96
CA ILE A 109 11.30 6.11 -20.01
C ILE A 109 11.77 4.75 -19.51
N TYR A 110 12.02 3.83 -20.44
CA TYR A 110 12.59 2.53 -20.16
C TYR A 110 13.99 2.43 -20.76
N LEU A 111 14.98 2.13 -19.93
CA LEU A 111 16.37 1.94 -20.34
C LEU A 111 16.67 0.46 -20.45
N PHE A 112 17.06 0.00 -21.65
CA PHE A 112 17.43 -1.39 -21.92
C PHE A 112 18.91 -1.62 -21.59
N ASN A 113 19.21 -2.87 -21.19
CA ASN A 113 20.57 -3.35 -20.98
C ASN A 113 21.45 -2.38 -20.17
N VAL A 114 20.98 -2.06 -18.96
CA VAL A 114 21.66 -1.12 -18.07
C VAL A 114 23.06 -1.59 -17.73
N THR A 115 24.03 -0.71 -17.79
CA THR A 115 25.45 -0.93 -17.48
C THR A 115 25.90 -0.09 -16.30
N PHE A 116 27.03 -0.39 -15.71
CA PHE A 116 27.58 0.41 -14.59
C PHE A 116 27.86 1.88 -15.00
N ASN A 117 28.12 2.14 -16.27
CA ASN A 117 28.32 3.49 -16.79
C ASN A 117 27.03 4.32 -16.85
N ASP A 118 25.88 3.68 -16.68
CA ASP A 118 24.57 4.37 -16.63
C ASP A 118 24.25 4.85 -15.20
N SER A 119 25.15 4.60 -14.23
CA SER A 119 25.04 5.19 -12.88
C SER A 119 25.24 6.69 -12.96
N GLY A 120 24.37 7.42 -12.26
CA GLY A 120 24.43 8.87 -12.26
C GLY A 120 23.06 9.51 -12.00
N THR A 121 22.99 10.79 -12.29
CA THR A 121 21.76 11.58 -12.07
C THR A 121 21.05 11.82 -13.39
N TYR A 122 19.81 11.38 -13.46
CA TYR A 122 18.89 11.67 -14.55
C TYR A 122 18.00 12.85 -14.17
N ARG A 123 17.79 13.76 -15.11
CA ARG A 123 16.90 14.91 -14.94
C ARG A 123 15.80 14.85 -15.96
N CYS A 124 14.58 14.80 -15.50
CA CYS A 124 13.37 14.90 -16.29
C CYS A 124 12.81 16.30 -16.19
N ILE A 125 12.61 16.95 -17.32
CA ILE A 125 11.99 18.27 -17.45
C ILE A 125 10.68 18.07 -18.20
N ILE A 126 9.58 18.51 -17.59
CA ILE A 126 8.25 18.53 -18.20
C ILE A 126 7.88 19.99 -18.37
N ASP A 127 7.85 20.46 -19.59
CA ASP A 127 7.36 21.79 -19.96
C ASP A 127 5.91 21.65 -20.39
N ARG A 128 4.98 22.12 -19.54
CA ARG A 128 3.54 21.98 -19.72
C ARG A 128 2.90 23.33 -19.96
N ILE A 129 2.17 23.44 -21.06
CA ILE A 129 1.37 24.60 -21.41
C ILE A 129 -0.08 24.27 -21.10
N LEU A 130 -0.68 25.01 -20.17
CA LEU A 130 -2.10 24.94 -19.82
C LEU A 130 -2.84 26.04 -20.56
N THR A 131 -3.82 25.69 -21.37
CA THR A 131 -4.58 26.62 -22.20
C THR A 131 -5.92 26.95 -21.53
N TYR A 132 -6.03 28.18 -21.04
CA TYR A 132 -7.26 28.73 -20.49
C TYR A 132 -7.96 29.58 -21.57
N ASP A 133 -9.24 29.93 -21.40
CA ASP A 133 -10.04 30.66 -22.37
C ASP A 133 -9.41 31.99 -22.84
N ASN A 134 -8.62 32.66 -22.00
CA ASN A 134 -8.06 33.97 -22.26
C ASN A 134 -6.54 34.08 -22.09
N TYR A 135 -5.85 33.02 -21.65
CA TYR A 135 -4.40 33.04 -21.48
C TYR A 135 -3.83 31.62 -21.47
N GLU A 136 -2.53 31.53 -21.73
CA GLU A 136 -1.75 30.30 -21.58
C GLU A 136 -0.86 30.42 -20.35
N HIS A 137 -0.77 29.33 -19.59
CA HIS A 137 0.11 29.23 -18.44
C HIS A 137 1.14 28.14 -18.69
N ASN A 138 2.41 28.50 -18.61
CA ASN A 138 3.51 27.56 -18.73
C ASN A 138 3.98 27.13 -17.34
N ASP A 139 4.04 25.81 -17.10
CA ASP A 139 4.49 25.19 -15.86
C ASP A 139 5.66 24.25 -16.18
N ILE A 140 6.85 24.61 -15.70
CA ILE A 140 8.08 23.83 -15.90
C ILE A 140 8.36 23.04 -14.65
N ILE A 141 8.27 21.72 -14.79
CA ILE A 141 8.52 20.76 -13.70
C ILE A 141 9.85 20.09 -13.94
N ASN A 142 10.72 20.14 -12.95
CA ASN A 142 12.06 19.54 -12.99
C ASN A 142 12.19 18.48 -11.90
N LYS A 143 12.48 17.25 -12.28
CA LYS A 143 12.66 16.12 -11.37
C LYS A 143 14.02 15.48 -11.58
N LEU A 144 14.68 15.15 -10.46
CA LEU A 144 15.96 14.45 -10.45
C LEU A 144 15.73 13.02 -9.95
N VAL A 145 16.34 12.07 -10.65
CA VAL A 145 16.36 10.64 -10.29
C VAL A 145 17.82 10.21 -10.23
N HIS A 146 18.25 9.75 -9.08
CA HIS A 146 19.60 9.19 -8.94
C HIS A 146 19.53 7.68 -9.16
N LEU A 147 20.26 7.18 -10.15
CA LEU A 147 20.31 5.77 -10.51
C LEU A 147 21.67 5.18 -10.12
N THR A 148 21.64 4.15 -9.28
CA THR A 148 22.81 3.35 -8.94
C THR A 148 22.71 1.98 -9.60
N VAL A 149 23.70 1.59 -10.38
CA VAL A 149 23.72 0.28 -11.03
C VAL A 149 24.53 -0.71 -10.22
N VAL A 150 23.90 -1.82 -9.83
CA VAL A 150 24.48 -2.88 -9.00
C VAL A 150 24.55 -4.19 -9.76
N ALA A 151 25.54 -5.03 -9.43
CA ALA A 151 25.66 -6.36 -10.06
C ALA A 151 24.50 -7.31 -9.68
N LYS A 152 23.93 -7.12 -8.49
CA LYS A 152 22.82 -7.94 -7.97
C LYS A 152 21.95 -7.06 -7.08
N ALA A 153 20.63 -7.19 -7.24
CA ALA A 153 19.69 -6.47 -6.40
C ALA A 153 19.91 -6.77 -4.92
N THR A 154 20.08 -5.73 -4.12
CA THR A 154 20.16 -5.82 -2.67
C THR A 154 18.76 -5.63 -2.07
N ARG A 155 18.36 -6.53 -1.17
CA ARG A 155 17.13 -6.29 -0.40
C ARG A 155 17.38 -5.21 0.62
N THR A 156 16.62 -4.14 0.54
CA THR A 156 16.67 -3.07 1.55
C THR A 156 16.26 -3.62 2.91
N THR A 157 16.92 -3.12 3.96
CA THR A 157 16.58 -3.48 5.36
C THR A 157 15.11 -3.18 5.68
N ALA A 158 14.54 -2.13 5.09
CA ALA A 158 13.13 -1.78 5.22
C ALA A 158 12.19 -2.90 4.68
N SER A 159 12.53 -3.51 3.55
CA SER A 159 11.78 -4.64 2.99
C SER A 159 11.81 -5.86 3.91
N ILE A 160 12.97 -6.17 4.51
CA ILE A 160 13.10 -7.30 5.45
C ILE A 160 12.29 -7.02 6.72
N VAL A 161 12.38 -5.79 7.26
CA VAL A 161 11.64 -5.40 8.47
C VAL A 161 10.13 -5.46 8.22
N SER A 162 9.64 -4.96 7.09
CA SER A 162 8.20 -5.02 6.75
C SER A 162 7.69 -6.46 6.64
N GLU A 163 8.49 -7.36 6.03
CA GLU A 163 8.17 -8.78 5.91
C GLU A 163 8.10 -9.46 7.29
N VAL A 164 9.08 -9.21 8.16
CA VAL A 164 9.10 -9.73 9.52
C VAL A 164 7.92 -9.21 10.34
N MET A 165 7.61 -7.91 10.27
CA MET A 165 6.48 -7.31 10.98
C MET A 165 5.14 -7.89 10.52
N MET A 166 5.00 -8.20 9.23
CA MET A 166 3.82 -8.88 8.70
C MET A 166 3.66 -10.28 9.33
N TYR A 167 4.72 -11.09 9.39
CA TYR A 167 4.64 -12.41 10.02
C TYR A 167 4.34 -12.34 11.52
N VAL A 168 4.96 -11.40 12.24
CA VAL A 168 4.72 -11.19 13.68
C VAL A 168 3.24 -10.82 13.91
N SER A 169 2.66 -9.96 13.09
CA SER A 169 1.25 -9.57 13.22
C SER A 169 0.30 -10.73 12.95
N ILE A 170 0.58 -11.57 11.94
CA ILE A 170 -0.23 -12.75 11.62
C ILE A 170 -0.19 -13.76 12.77
N ILE A 171 1.00 -14.08 13.27
CA ILE A 171 1.17 -15.00 14.40
C ILE A 171 0.47 -14.45 15.65
N GLY A 172 0.63 -13.17 15.94
CA GLY A 172 -0.03 -12.50 17.07
C GLY A 172 -1.56 -12.62 17.01
N LEU A 173 -2.15 -12.40 15.84
CA LEU A 173 -3.59 -12.57 15.63
C LEU A 173 -4.04 -14.01 15.80
N GLN A 174 -3.28 -14.98 15.30
CA GLN A 174 -3.60 -16.41 15.47
C GLN A 174 -3.57 -16.84 16.94
N VAL A 175 -2.54 -16.41 17.67
CA VAL A 175 -2.44 -16.69 19.11
C VAL A 175 -3.60 -16.04 19.89
N TRP A 176 -3.94 -14.80 19.54
CA TRP A 176 -5.08 -14.11 20.13
C TRP A 176 -6.40 -14.87 19.91
N LEU A 177 -6.67 -15.29 18.67
CA LEU A 177 -7.87 -16.07 18.33
C LEU A 177 -7.94 -17.41 19.08
N LEU A 178 -6.80 -18.09 19.25
CA LEU A 178 -6.74 -19.33 20.02
C LEU A 178 -7.09 -19.08 21.50
N ILE A 179 -6.57 -18.02 22.10
CA ILE A 179 -6.87 -17.64 23.49
C ILE A 179 -8.37 -17.35 23.65
N GLU A 180 -8.95 -16.56 22.75
CA GLU A 180 -10.38 -16.25 22.76
C GLU A 180 -11.23 -17.51 22.60
N MET A 181 -10.86 -18.39 21.70
CA MET A 181 -11.57 -19.67 21.49
C MET A 181 -11.53 -20.56 22.75
N ILE A 182 -10.38 -20.67 23.39
CA ILE A 182 -10.23 -21.43 24.64
C ILE A 182 -11.06 -20.78 25.76
N TYR A 183 -11.04 -19.46 25.85
CA TYR A 183 -11.83 -18.73 26.84
C TYR A 183 -13.34 -18.94 26.63
N CYS A 184 -13.83 -18.81 25.39
CA CYS A 184 -15.21 -19.07 25.04
C CYS A 184 -15.60 -20.52 25.34
N TYR A 185 -14.77 -21.49 24.99
CA TYR A 185 -15.03 -22.90 25.24
C TYR A 185 -15.18 -23.19 26.74
N ARG A 186 -14.24 -22.68 27.57
CA ARG A 186 -14.32 -22.84 29.03
C ARG A 186 -15.57 -22.18 29.62
N LYS A 187 -15.95 -21.02 29.14
CA LYS A 187 -17.17 -20.33 29.58
C LYS A 187 -18.43 -21.07 29.22
N ILE A 188 -18.51 -21.65 28.01
CA ILE A 188 -19.66 -22.47 27.58
C ILE A 188 -19.73 -23.77 28.39
N ALA A 189 -18.60 -24.41 28.63
CA ALA A 189 -18.55 -25.62 29.45
C ALA A 189 -19.02 -25.36 30.91
N ALA A 190 -18.59 -24.26 31.51
CA ALA A 190 -19.06 -23.86 32.84
C ALA A 190 -20.55 -23.56 32.90
N ALA A 191 -21.09 -22.86 31.91
CA ALA A 191 -22.52 -22.58 31.82
C ALA A 191 -23.33 -23.86 31.59
N GLY A 192 -22.80 -24.83 30.83
CA GLY A 192 -23.41 -26.14 30.64
C GLY A 192 -23.48 -26.96 31.93
N GLU A 193 -22.43 -26.93 32.76
CA GLU A 193 -22.48 -27.60 34.07
C GLU A 193 -23.49 -26.97 35.03
N GLU A 194 -23.61 -25.64 35.06
CA GLU A 194 -24.64 -24.95 35.86
C GLU A 194 -26.04 -25.31 35.41
N ALA A 195 -26.31 -25.29 34.10
CA ALA A 195 -27.61 -25.69 33.57
C ALA A 195 -27.98 -27.15 33.90
N LEU A 196 -27.01 -28.09 33.84
CA LEU A 196 -27.21 -29.47 34.22
C LEU A 196 -27.53 -29.62 35.72
N ARG A 197 -26.84 -28.87 36.60
CA ARG A 197 -27.10 -28.84 38.05
C ARG A 197 -28.48 -28.27 38.38
N GLU A 198 -28.88 -27.20 37.69
CA GLU A 198 -30.23 -26.63 37.86
C GLU A 198 -31.32 -27.60 37.41
N ALA A 199 -31.12 -28.29 36.27
CA ALA A 199 -32.06 -29.31 35.79
C ALA A 199 -32.19 -30.50 36.79
N ALA A 200 -31.06 -31.00 37.27
CA ALA A 200 -31.03 -32.07 38.29
C ALA A 200 -31.72 -31.67 39.61
N ASN A 201 -31.52 -30.44 40.07
CA ASN A 201 -32.15 -29.90 41.27
C ASN A 201 -33.70 -29.72 41.02
N ALA A 202 -34.11 -29.28 39.86
CA ALA A 202 -35.55 -29.16 39.52
C ALA A 202 -36.22 -30.53 39.50
N GLU A 203 -35.57 -31.56 38.93
CA GLU A 203 -36.08 -32.92 38.90
C GLU A 203 -36.19 -33.51 40.32
N TYR A 204 -35.15 -33.29 41.17
CA TYR A 204 -35.18 -33.72 42.56
C TYR A 204 -36.32 -33.07 43.37
N LEU A 205 -36.57 -31.77 43.18
CA LEU A 205 -37.66 -31.06 43.83
C LEU A 205 -39.06 -31.54 43.34
N ALA A 206 -39.20 -31.89 42.06
CA ALA A 206 -40.43 -32.46 41.49
C ALA A 206 -40.73 -33.82 42.15
N ILE A 207 -39.75 -34.73 42.26
CA ILE A 207 -39.91 -36.04 42.90
C ILE A 207 -40.21 -35.88 44.41
N ALA A 208 -39.59 -34.92 45.10
CA ALA A 208 -39.84 -34.65 46.51
C ALA A 208 -41.25 -34.10 46.76
N SER A 209 -41.81 -33.28 45.84
CA SER A 209 -43.19 -32.81 45.95
C SER A 209 -44.19 -33.92 45.74
N GLU A 210 -44.00 -34.81 44.78
CA GLU A 210 -44.86 -35.93 44.47
C GLU A 210 -44.89 -36.96 45.61
N SER A 211 -43.73 -37.19 46.28
CA SER A 211 -43.60 -38.01 47.48
C SER A 211 -44.40 -37.45 48.66
N LYS A 212 -44.47 -36.13 48.79
CA LYS A 212 -45.17 -35.44 49.88
C LYS A 212 -46.71 -35.50 49.72
N ASP A 213 -47.21 -35.42 48.48
CA ASP A 213 -48.61 -35.54 48.20
C ASP A 213 -49.13 -36.98 48.39
N ASN A 214 -48.30 -38.00 48.13
CA ASN A 214 -48.63 -39.39 48.39
C ASN A 214 -48.69 -39.75 49.90
N CYS A 215 -47.96 -39.03 50.75
CA CYS A 215 -48.06 -39.24 52.22
C CYS A 215 -49.23 -38.58 52.89
N ALA A 216 -49.85 -37.61 52.25
CA ALA A 216 -51.03 -36.87 52.78
C ALA A 216 -52.35 -37.60 52.57
N GLY A 217 -52.38 -38.71 51.80
CA GLY A 217 -53.56 -39.47 51.41
C GLY A 217 -54.00 -40.65 52.30
N VAL A 218 -53.25 -40.96 53.38
CA VAL A 218 -53.65 -42.06 54.32
C VAL A 218 -54.35 -41.47 55.53
N GLN A 219 -55.62 -41.18 55.41
CA GLN A 219 -56.54 -41.07 56.59
C GLN A 219 -56.96 -42.45 56.96
N VAL A 220 -56.56 -42.86 58.19
CA VAL A 220 -57.08 -44.03 58.89
C VAL A 220 -58.50 -43.72 59.24
N GLY A 221 -59.51 -44.41 58.65
CA GLY A 221 -60.90 -44.45 59.11
C GLY A 221 -61.05 -45.50 60.19
N GLU A 222 -61.54 -45.09 61.35
CA GLU A 222 -62.18 -45.95 62.31
C GLU A 222 -63.66 -46.18 61.90
#